data_17f037c21d96ae6a1aee23bb96663f77
#
_entry.id   17f037c21d96ae6a1aee23bb96663f77
#
_cell.length_a   1.000
_cell.length_b   1.000
_cell.length_c   1.000
_cell.angle_alpha   90.00
_cell.angle_beta   90.00
_cell.angle_gamma   90.00
#
_symmetry.space_group_name_H-M   'P 1'
#
loop_
_entity.id
_entity.type
_entity.pdbx_description
1 polymer ?
#
loop_
_entity_poly.entity_id
_entity_poly.type
_entity_poly.pdbx_seq_one_letter_code
_entity_poly.pdbx_strand_id
1 'polypeptide(L)'
;MAIEYLKKGLDEKQRIEDNDKVKKIVEETLSKIESEGDKHIRELSQKFDNYSPDSFRLSEDQINQLMSEVSDDDKEDIKFAQKQVRSFAEAQLKTLGELEVETHPGVILGHKNIPVQAVGCYVPAGKFPMVASAHMSVVTASVAGVPRILATTPPFKGKPNPAVVTAMKMGGAHEIYVLGGMQGVGAMAIGTQTIRPVDILVGPG
;
A
#
# COMPACT_ATOMS: atom_id res chain seq x y z
N MET A 1 -27.53 28.45 -25.98
CA MET A 1 -26.08 28.15 -26.06
C MET A 1 -25.94 26.67 -26.36
N ALA A 2 -25.18 26.27 -27.38
CA ALA A 2 -24.87 24.89 -27.64
C ALA A 2 -23.85 24.38 -26.61
N ILE A 3 -24.05 23.17 -26.10
CA ILE A 3 -23.09 22.52 -25.17
C ILE A 3 -21.91 22.05 -26.03
N GLU A 4 -20.70 22.53 -25.71
CA GLU A 4 -19.46 22.09 -26.33
C GLU A 4 -18.81 21.03 -25.42
N TYR A 5 -18.62 19.82 -25.95
CA TYR A 5 -17.91 18.76 -25.23
C TYR A 5 -16.42 18.83 -25.50
N LEU A 6 -15.63 19.29 -24.52
CA LEU A 6 -14.18 19.38 -24.62
C LEU A 6 -13.51 18.00 -24.64
N LYS A 7 -14.17 16.98 -24.10
CA LYS A 7 -13.74 15.58 -24.12
C LYS A 7 -14.96 14.68 -24.16
N LYS A 8 -14.98 13.73 -25.11
CA LYS A 8 -15.97 12.66 -25.14
C LYS A 8 -15.41 11.44 -24.42
N GLY A 9 -16.25 10.75 -23.64
CA GLY A 9 -15.91 9.44 -23.11
C GLY A 9 -15.72 8.40 -24.22
N LEU A 10 -15.03 7.31 -23.92
CA LEU A 10 -14.96 6.14 -24.80
C LEU A 10 -16.36 5.55 -24.95
N ASP A 11 -16.68 5.02 -26.14
CA ASP A 11 -17.91 4.26 -26.29
C ASP A 11 -17.83 2.95 -25.48
N GLU A 12 -18.99 2.35 -25.20
CA GLU A 12 -19.08 1.18 -24.33
C GLU A 12 -18.33 -0.02 -24.89
N LYS A 13 -18.36 -0.23 -26.20
CA LYS A 13 -17.66 -1.33 -26.86
C LYS A 13 -16.15 -1.19 -26.73
N GLN A 14 -15.62 0.00 -26.99
CA GLN A 14 -14.19 0.29 -26.83
C GLN A 14 -13.72 0.11 -25.37
N ARG A 15 -14.56 0.53 -24.40
CA ARG A 15 -14.26 0.34 -22.98
C ARG A 15 -14.20 -1.13 -22.58
N ILE A 16 -15.11 -1.97 -23.11
CA ILE A 16 -15.10 -3.41 -22.87
C ILE A 16 -13.85 -4.05 -23.47
N GLU A 17 -13.53 -3.76 -24.74
CA GLU A 17 -12.34 -4.30 -25.41
C GLU A 17 -11.03 -3.92 -24.69
N ASP A 18 -10.92 -2.69 -24.21
CA ASP A 18 -9.74 -2.22 -23.47
C ASP A 18 -9.67 -2.89 -22.10
N ASN A 19 -10.79 -3.07 -21.40
CA ASN A 19 -10.85 -3.80 -20.13
C ASN A 19 -10.44 -5.27 -20.29
N ASP A 20 -10.87 -5.95 -21.34
CA ASP A 20 -10.52 -7.35 -21.60
C ASP A 20 -9.02 -7.51 -21.88
N LYS A 21 -8.43 -6.57 -22.63
CA LYS A 21 -6.95 -6.54 -22.83
C LYS A 21 -6.20 -6.36 -21.53
N VAL A 22 -6.62 -5.39 -20.69
CA VAL A 22 -6.02 -5.14 -19.40
C VAL A 22 -6.14 -6.37 -18.50
N LYS A 23 -7.34 -6.96 -18.43
CA LYS A 23 -7.60 -8.17 -17.65
C LYS A 23 -6.65 -9.30 -18.03
N LYS A 24 -6.50 -9.58 -19.32
CA LYS A 24 -5.57 -10.62 -19.81
C LYS A 24 -4.12 -10.35 -19.41
N ILE A 25 -3.65 -9.11 -19.53
CA ILE A 25 -2.29 -8.73 -19.12
C ILE A 25 -2.11 -8.95 -17.61
N VAL A 26 -3.11 -8.59 -16.81
CA VAL A 26 -3.07 -8.77 -15.35
C VAL A 26 -3.03 -10.26 -14.99
N GLU A 27 -3.91 -11.08 -15.58
CA GLU A 27 -3.97 -12.52 -15.34
C GLU A 27 -2.65 -13.21 -15.71
N GLU A 28 -2.07 -12.90 -16.88
CA GLU A 28 -0.78 -13.43 -17.30
C GLU A 28 0.36 -13.00 -16.36
N THR A 29 0.33 -11.76 -15.90
CA THR A 29 1.35 -11.24 -14.97
C THR A 29 1.24 -11.92 -13.60
N LEU A 30 0.05 -12.04 -13.04
CA LEU A 30 -0.15 -12.69 -11.75
C LEU A 30 0.25 -14.16 -11.79
N SER A 31 -0.10 -14.89 -12.86
CA SER A 31 0.32 -16.27 -13.07
C SER A 31 1.84 -16.43 -13.14
N LYS A 32 2.54 -15.49 -13.77
CA LYS A 32 4.00 -15.49 -13.80
C LYS A 32 4.62 -15.11 -12.46
N ILE A 33 4.04 -14.19 -11.71
CA ILE A 33 4.50 -13.89 -10.35
C ILE A 33 4.37 -15.14 -9.48
N GLU A 34 3.25 -15.88 -9.58
CA GLU A 34 3.04 -17.11 -8.84
C GLU A 34 4.06 -18.20 -9.19
N SER A 35 4.38 -18.36 -10.46
CA SER A 35 5.28 -19.42 -10.94
C SER A 35 6.77 -19.06 -10.85
N GLU A 36 7.17 -17.82 -11.08
CA GLU A 36 8.56 -17.38 -11.16
C GLU A 36 9.01 -16.48 -9.98
N GLY A 37 8.08 -15.94 -9.21
CA GLY A 37 8.35 -15.14 -8.01
C GLY A 37 9.22 -13.92 -8.25
N ASP A 38 10.27 -13.77 -7.45
CA ASP A 38 11.19 -12.62 -7.48
C ASP A 38 11.85 -12.39 -8.84
N LYS A 39 12.06 -13.45 -9.62
CA LYS A 39 12.62 -13.32 -10.98
C LYS A 39 11.71 -12.46 -11.85
N HIS A 40 10.42 -12.79 -11.92
CA HIS A 40 9.47 -12.03 -12.73
C HIS A 40 9.23 -10.62 -12.21
N ILE A 41 9.17 -10.45 -10.88
CA ILE A 41 9.10 -9.12 -10.24
C ILE A 41 10.26 -8.24 -10.69
N ARG A 42 11.47 -8.79 -10.73
CA ARG A 42 12.68 -8.08 -11.13
C ARG A 42 12.66 -7.68 -12.60
N GLU A 43 12.18 -8.56 -13.47
CA GLU A 43 11.98 -8.27 -14.91
C GLU A 43 10.99 -7.13 -15.11
N LEU A 44 9.85 -7.15 -14.41
CA LEU A 44 8.83 -6.10 -14.50
C LEU A 44 9.32 -4.77 -13.95
N SER A 45 9.99 -4.77 -12.80
CA SER A 45 10.56 -3.57 -12.20
C SER A 45 11.64 -2.94 -13.10
N GLN A 46 12.50 -3.77 -13.69
CA GLN A 46 13.47 -3.27 -14.68
C GLN A 46 12.78 -2.68 -15.91
N LYS A 47 11.72 -3.33 -16.40
CA LYS A 47 10.99 -2.92 -17.60
C LYS A 47 10.22 -1.61 -17.42
N PHE A 48 9.51 -1.47 -16.31
CA PHE A 48 8.57 -0.35 -16.09
C PHE A 48 9.17 0.80 -15.29
N ASP A 49 10.06 0.50 -14.34
CA ASP A 49 10.61 1.48 -13.42
C ASP A 49 12.10 1.76 -13.68
N ASN A 50 12.74 0.99 -14.59
CA ASN A 50 14.19 0.97 -14.81
C ASN A 50 14.96 0.84 -13.47
N TYR A 51 14.44 -0.04 -12.58
CA TYR A 51 14.92 -0.22 -11.23
C TYR A 51 15.01 -1.70 -10.86
N SER A 52 16.22 -2.19 -10.59
CA SER A 52 16.43 -3.59 -10.22
C SER A 52 17.59 -3.71 -9.22
N PRO A 53 17.37 -3.30 -7.95
CA PRO A 53 18.40 -3.39 -6.90
C PRO A 53 18.61 -4.86 -6.48
N ASP A 54 19.66 -5.11 -5.69
CA ASP A 54 19.91 -6.44 -5.11
C ASP A 54 18.75 -6.87 -4.20
N SER A 55 18.18 -5.94 -3.45
CA SER A 55 16.98 -6.13 -2.63
C SER A 55 15.99 -5.00 -2.84
N PHE A 56 14.73 -5.31 -3.05
CA PHE A 56 13.64 -4.33 -3.04
C PHE A 56 13.29 -3.87 -1.62
N ARG A 57 13.56 -4.69 -0.61
CA ARG A 57 13.39 -4.32 0.79
C ARG A 57 14.51 -3.41 1.23
N LEU A 58 14.16 -2.27 1.81
CA LEU A 58 15.13 -1.38 2.44
C LEU A 58 15.59 -1.94 3.78
N SER A 59 16.89 -1.88 4.03
CA SER A 59 17.45 -2.13 5.36
C SER A 59 17.17 -0.96 6.30
N GLU A 60 17.29 -1.18 7.62
CA GLU A 60 17.13 -0.10 8.60
C GLU A 60 18.17 1.02 8.37
N ASP A 61 19.40 0.69 7.96
CA ASP A 61 20.43 1.69 7.66
C ASP A 61 20.05 2.54 6.44
N GLN A 62 19.51 1.92 5.38
CA GLN A 62 19.02 2.65 4.21
C GLN A 62 17.83 3.55 4.56
N ILE A 63 16.90 3.06 5.40
CA ILE A 63 15.77 3.86 5.88
C ILE A 63 16.28 5.05 6.69
N ASN A 64 17.19 4.85 7.63
CA ASN A 64 17.78 5.90 8.46
C ASN A 64 18.53 6.93 7.61
N GLN A 65 19.28 6.50 6.60
CA GLN A 65 19.94 7.39 5.66
C GLN A 65 18.92 8.27 4.92
N LEU A 66 17.87 7.67 4.34
CA LEU A 66 16.82 8.41 3.64
C LEU A 66 16.08 9.38 4.58
N MET A 67 15.82 8.99 5.82
CA MET A 67 15.23 9.86 6.83
C MET A 67 16.12 11.05 7.17
N SER A 68 17.44 10.91 7.10
CA SER A 68 18.38 12.00 7.35
C SER A 68 18.41 13.05 6.22
N GLU A 69 17.94 12.68 5.02
CA GLU A 69 17.82 13.58 3.87
C GLU A 69 16.58 14.49 3.93
N VAL A 70 15.64 14.19 4.83
CA VAL A 70 14.41 14.98 5.03
C VAL A 70 14.66 16.05 6.08
N SER A 71 14.24 17.29 5.80
CA SER A 71 14.40 18.40 6.75
C SER A 71 13.63 18.16 8.06
N ASP A 72 14.04 18.78 9.14
CA ASP A 72 13.33 18.65 10.40
C ASP A 72 11.92 19.28 10.33
N ASP A 73 11.77 20.36 9.59
CA ASP A 73 10.47 21.01 9.35
C ASP A 73 9.52 20.04 8.62
N ASP A 74 9.97 19.40 7.53
CA ASP A 74 9.17 18.40 6.82
C ASP A 74 8.81 17.20 7.71
N LYS A 75 9.71 16.77 8.59
CA LYS A 75 9.42 15.69 9.56
C LYS A 75 8.36 16.12 10.58
N GLU A 76 8.38 17.35 11.04
CA GLU A 76 7.36 17.88 11.97
C GLU A 76 5.99 17.99 11.23
N ASP A 77 5.96 18.39 9.95
CA ASP A 77 4.74 18.39 9.15
C ASP A 77 4.18 16.98 8.95
N ILE A 78 5.03 16.00 8.64
CA ILE A 78 4.66 14.59 8.57
C ILE A 78 4.07 14.12 9.90
N LYS A 79 4.73 14.41 11.00
CA LYS A 79 4.30 14.05 12.35
C LYS A 79 2.96 14.70 12.73
N PHE A 80 2.79 15.99 12.39
CA PHE A 80 1.53 16.69 12.59
C PHE A 80 0.38 16.02 11.81
N ALA A 81 0.58 15.77 10.51
CA ALA A 81 -0.42 15.11 9.66
C ALA A 81 -0.78 13.72 10.19
N GLN A 82 0.23 12.91 10.55
CA GLN A 82 0.02 11.58 11.13
C GLN A 82 -0.72 11.60 12.46
N LYS A 83 -0.48 12.62 13.29
CA LYS A 83 -1.23 12.81 14.54
C LYS A 83 -2.73 13.04 14.28
N GLN A 84 -3.08 13.84 13.26
CA GLN A 84 -4.49 14.06 12.91
C GLN A 84 -5.16 12.77 12.45
N VAL A 85 -4.51 12.03 11.51
CA VAL A 85 -5.03 10.75 11.02
C VAL A 85 -5.17 9.74 12.16
N ARG A 86 -4.17 9.62 13.01
CA ARG A 86 -4.16 8.72 14.17
C ARG A 86 -5.29 9.03 15.14
N SER A 87 -5.44 10.30 15.51
CA SER A 87 -6.49 10.72 16.45
C SER A 87 -7.90 10.39 15.95
N PHE A 88 -8.13 10.58 14.65
CA PHE A 88 -9.41 10.23 14.03
C PHE A 88 -9.62 8.71 13.95
N ALA A 89 -8.60 7.97 13.53
CA ALA A 89 -8.64 6.51 13.45
C ALA A 89 -8.88 5.87 14.84
N GLU A 90 -8.24 6.39 15.89
CA GLU A 90 -8.47 5.93 17.28
C GLU A 90 -9.90 6.23 17.75
N ALA A 91 -10.46 7.38 17.36
CA ALA A 91 -11.85 7.71 17.66
C ALA A 91 -12.82 6.76 16.93
N GLN A 92 -12.54 6.44 15.67
CA GLN A 92 -13.32 5.46 14.89
C GLN A 92 -13.23 4.06 15.51
N LEU A 93 -12.04 3.61 15.90
CA LEU A 93 -11.83 2.30 16.52
C LEU A 93 -12.66 2.14 17.80
N LYS A 94 -12.80 3.20 18.61
CA LYS A 94 -13.63 3.19 19.82
C LYS A 94 -15.12 2.97 19.54
N THR A 95 -15.59 3.22 18.32
CA THR A 95 -16.99 2.95 17.93
C THR A 95 -17.23 1.49 17.56
N LEU A 96 -16.17 0.71 17.37
CA LEU A 96 -16.19 -0.72 17.07
C LEU A 96 -16.17 -1.49 18.41
N GLY A 97 -17.28 -1.45 19.13
CA GLY A 97 -17.41 -2.17 20.42
C GLY A 97 -17.46 -3.69 20.23
N GLU A 98 -16.98 -4.42 21.23
CA GLU A 98 -17.33 -5.83 21.38
C GLU A 98 -18.75 -5.94 21.93
N LEU A 99 -19.47 -6.98 21.52
CA LEU A 99 -20.80 -7.29 22.02
C LEU A 99 -20.79 -8.68 22.63
N GLU A 100 -21.34 -8.80 23.83
CA GLU A 100 -21.67 -10.08 24.44
C GLU A 100 -23.03 -9.94 25.12
N VAL A 101 -23.97 -10.81 24.78
CA VAL A 101 -25.33 -10.78 25.30
C VAL A 101 -25.88 -12.18 25.51
N GLU A 102 -26.50 -12.40 26.65
CA GLU A 102 -27.26 -13.63 26.93
C GLU A 102 -28.67 -13.47 26.36
N THR A 103 -28.98 -14.22 25.29
CA THR A 103 -30.29 -14.15 24.61
C THR A 103 -31.30 -15.14 25.15
N HIS A 104 -30.86 -16.17 25.83
CA HIS A 104 -31.65 -17.15 26.57
C HIS A 104 -30.75 -17.71 27.68
N PRO A 105 -31.29 -18.16 28.84
CA PRO A 105 -30.47 -18.69 29.91
C PRO A 105 -29.46 -19.74 29.44
N GLY A 106 -28.17 -19.45 29.64
CA GLY A 106 -27.03 -20.25 29.21
C GLY A 106 -26.61 -20.09 27.74
N VAL A 107 -27.28 -19.23 26.92
CA VAL A 107 -26.92 -18.95 25.52
C VAL A 107 -26.33 -17.55 25.40
N ILE A 108 -25.02 -17.47 25.29
CA ILE A 108 -24.27 -16.23 25.13
C ILE A 108 -23.87 -16.05 23.67
N LEU A 109 -24.27 -14.95 23.06
CA LEU A 109 -23.92 -14.56 21.70
C LEU A 109 -23.08 -13.27 21.72
N GLY A 110 -22.15 -13.16 20.81
CA GLY A 110 -21.31 -11.96 20.73
C GLY A 110 -20.53 -11.84 19.43
N HIS A 111 -19.83 -10.71 19.29
CA HIS A 111 -18.83 -10.52 18.26
C HIS A 111 -17.59 -9.81 18.81
N LYS A 112 -16.47 -10.05 18.14
CA LYS A 112 -15.19 -9.41 18.40
C LYS A 112 -14.61 -8.81 17.14
N ASN A 113 -13.93 -7.67 17.25
CA ASN A 113 -13.17 -7.08 16.15
C ASN A 113 -11.72 -7.59 16.24
N ILE A 114 -11.33 -8.42 15.28
CA ILE A 114 -9.99 -9.02 15.22
C ILE A 114 -9.26 -8.40 14.04
N PRO A 115 -8.08 -7.75 14.24
CA PRO A 115 -7.30 -7.24 13.13
C PRO A 115 -6.78 -8.39 12.26
N VAL A 116 -6.62 -8.12 10.96
CA VAL A 116 -5.89 -9.04 10.05
C VAL A 116 -4.44 -9.18 10.51
N GLN A 117 -3.79 -10.30 10.17
CA GLN A 117 -2.42 -10.56 10.62
C GLN A 117 -1.37 -9.77 9.83
N ALA A 118 -1.66 -9.44 8.57
CA ALA A 118 -0.75 -8.69 7.71
C ALA A 118 -1.51 -7.77 6.75
N VAL A 119 -1.02 -6.56 6.58
CA VAL A 119 -1.52 -5.59 5.59
C VAL A 119 -0.40 -5.14 4.67
N GLY A 120 -0.71 -5.05 3.37
CA GLY A 120 0.13 -4.44 2.35
C GLY A 120 -0.38 -3.04 2.00
N CYS A 121 0.40 -2.01 2.31
CA CYS A 121 0.09 -0.62 2.01
C CYS A 121 0.80 -0.19 0.72
N TYR A 122 0.04 0.07 -0.34
CA TYR A 122 0.57 0.63 -1.56
C TYR A 122 0.57 2.15 -1.51
N VAL A 123 1.75 2.77 -1.60
CA VAL A 123 1.94 4.22 -1.56
C VAL A 123 2.49 4.71 -2.89
N PRO A 124 1.69 5.39 -3.73
CA PRO A 124 2.14 5.87 -5.03
C PRO A 124 3.23 6.94 -4.91
N ALA A 125 4.24 6.86 -5.79
CA ALA A 125 5.30 7.87 -5.87
C ALA A 125 5.89 8.04 -7.29
N GLY A 126 5.41 7.30 -8.30
CA GLY A 126 6.03 7.26 -9.62
C GLY A 126 6.05 8.61 -10.36
N LYS A 127 4.96 9.38 -10.31
CA LYS A 127 4.87 10.73 -10.89
C LYS A 127 5.08 11.81 -9.84
N PHE A 128 4.42 11.67 -8.69
CA PHE A 128 4.50 12.58 -7.55
C PHE A 128 4.62 11.79 -6.26
N PRO A 129 5.49 12.18 -5.32
CA PRO A 129 5.58 11.57 -4.02
C PRO A 129 4.28 11.78 -3.21
N MET A 130 3.53 10.70 -2.99
CA MET A 130 2.24 10.77 -2.31
C MET A 130 2.38 10.49 -0.81
N VAL A 131 3.06 11.38 -0.10
CA VAL A 131 3.32 11.27 1.36
C VAL A 131 2.01 11.05 2.14
N ALA A 132 0.93 11.72 1.77
CA ALA A 132 -0.38 11.57 2.40
C ALA A 132 -0.93 10.13 2.33
N SER A 133 -0.65 9.37 1.26
CA SER A 133 -1.09 7.98 1.15
C SER A 133 -0.44 7.08 2.20
N ALA A 134 0.82 7.37 2.59
CA ALA A 134 1.47 6.67 3.70
C ALA A 134 0.75 6.95 5.04
N HIS A 135 0.33 8.20 5.27
CA HIS A 135 -0.41 8.54 6.50
C HIS A 135 -1.74 7.79 6.54
N MET A 136 -2.47 7.79 5.43
CA MET A 136 -3.83 7.23 5.36
C MET A 136 -3.85 5.70 5.42
N SER A 137 -2.83 5.01 4.92
CA SER A 137 -2.78 3.55 4.90
C SER A 137 -2.01 2.97 6.09
N VAL A 138 -0.77 3.43 6.31
CA VAL A 138 0.11 2.85 7.34
C VAL A 138 -0.34 3.22 8.76
N VAL A 139 -0.70 4.50 9.00
CA VAL A 139 -1.12 4.94 10.33
C VAL A 139 -2.44 4.28 10.74
N THR A 140 -3.40 4.17 9.83
CA THR A 140 -4.69 3.52 10.12
C THR A 140 -4.52 2.03 10.41
N ALA A 141 -3.65 1.34 9.65
CA ALA A 141 -3.30 -0.05 9.91
C ALA A 141 -2.63 -0.23 11.28
N SER A 142 -1.74 0.69 11.66
CA SER A 142 -1.09 0.71 12.97
C SER A 142 -2.11 0.89 14.10
N VAL A 143 -3.07 1.82 13.95
CA VAL A 143 -4.14 2.03 14.93
C VAL A 143 -5.08 0.83 15.04
N ALA A 144 -5.36 0.15 13.91
CA ALA A 144 -6.15 -1.07 13.89
C ALA A 144 -5.47 -2.26 14.60
N GLY A 145 -4.21 -2.12 15.02
CA GLY A 145 -3.46 -3.16 15.73
C GLY A 145 -2.97 -4.29 14.82
N VAL A 146 -2.77 -4.03 13.52
CA VAL A 146 -2.25 -5.04 12.59
C VAL A 146 -0.80 -5.39 12.93
N PRO A 147 -0.47 -6.67 13.23
CA PRO A 147 0.84 -7.07 13.73
C PRO A 147 1.96 -6.91 12.69
N ARG A 148 1.64 -7.02 11.39
CA ARG A 148 2.60 -6.89 10.30
C ARG A 148 2.10 -5.90 9.26
N ILE A 149 2.79 -4.76 9.15
CA ILE A 149 2.49 -3.70 8.19
C ILE A 149 3.64 -3.64 7.19
N LEU A 150 3.38 -4.06 5.96
CA LEU A 150 4.28 -3.95 4.82
C LEU A 150 3.87 -2.74 3.98
N ALA A 151 4.79 -1.85 3.66
CA ALA A 151 4.54 -0.72 2.78
C ALA A 151 5.40 -0.81 1.52
N THR A 152 4.82 -0.53 0.36
CA THR A 152 5.53 -0.50 -0.91
C THR A 152 5.30 0.80 -1.65
N THR A 153 6.32 1.27 -2.35
CA THR A 153 6.28 2.48 -3.17
C THR A 153 7.14 2.31 -4.42
N PRO A 154 6.72 2.82 -5.58
CA PRO A 154 7.61 2.82 -6.74
C PRO A 154 8.83 3.71 -6.51
N PRO A 155 9.94 3.45 -7.22
CA PRO A 155 11.05 4.38 -7.23
C PRO A 155 10.63 5.73 -7.84
N PHE A 156 11.20 6.81 -7.34
CA PHE A 156 11.05 8.14 -7.90
C PHE A 156 12.38 8.56 -8.54
N LYS A 157 12.39 8.78 -9.85
CA LYS A 157 13.62 9.09 -10.60
C LYS A 157 14.76 8.08 -10.35
N GLY A 158 14.41 6.79 -10.32
CA GLY A 158 15.37 5.68 -10.17
C GLY A 158 15.88 5.40 -8.75
N LYS A 159 15.28 5.97 -7.71
CA LYS A 159 15.65 5.75 -6.29
C LYS A 159 14.46 5.91 -5.34
N PRO A 160 14.57 5.40 -4.10
CA PRO A 160 13.56 5.65 -3.07
C PRO A 160 13.35 7.15 -2.84
N ASN A 161 12.10 7.58 -2.64
CA ASN A 161 11.83 8.95 -2.25
C ASN A 161 11.99 9.11 -0.73
N PRO A 162 12.88 10.00 -0.23
CA PRO A 162 13.13 10.13 1.20
C PRO A 162 11.90 10.49 2.03
N ALA A 163 11.07 11.45 1.58
CA ALA A 163 9.89 11.88 2.33
C ALA A 163 8.82 10.78 2.43
N VAL A 164 8.61 10.00 1.35
CA VAL A 164 7.66 8.88 1.36
C VAL A 164 8.14 7.77 2.29
N VAL A 165 9.43 7.39 2.24
CA VAL A 165 10.00 6.38 3.13
C VAL A 165 9.95 6.83 4.59
N THR A 166 10.26 8.11 4.85
CA THR A 166 10.15 8.71 6.19
C THR A 166 8.71 8.62 6.71
N ALA A 167 7.73 8.97 5.88
CA ALA A 167 6.32 8.91 6.26
C ALA A 167 5.85 7.48 6.55
N MET A 168 6.29 6.50 5.74
CA MET A 168 5.99 5.07 6.00
C MET A 168 6.60 4.62 7.33
N LYS A 169 7.88 4.93 7.58
CA LYS A 169 8.57 4.53 8.81
C LYS A 169 7.95 5.17 10.04
N MET A 170 7.72 6.48 10.02
CA MET A 170 7.08 7.21 11.12
C MET A 170 5.63 6.78 11.34
N GLY A 171 4.93 6.35 10.30
CA GLY A 171 3.56 5.82 10.36
C GLY A 171 3.47 4.47 11.07
N GLY A 172 4.57 3.71 11.12
CA GLY A 172 4.64 2.40 11.77
C GLY A 172 4.79 1.21 10.81
N ALA A 173 5.28 1.42 9.58
CA ALA A 173 5.59 0.31 8.68
C ALA A 173 6.75 -0.54 9.24
N HIS A 174 6.54 -1.85 9.29
CA HIS A 174 7.53 -2.84 9.73
C HIS A 174 8.49 -3.25 8.61
N GLU A 175 8.00 -3.24 7.39
CA GLU A 175 8.75 -3.60 6.20
C GLU A 175 8.47 -2.56 5.11
N ILE A 176 9.53 -2.03 4.49
CA ILE A 176 9.41 -1.04 3.42
C ILE A 176 10.11 -1.58 2.17
N TYR A 177 9.39 -1.62 1.05
CA TYR A 177 9.88 -2.07 -0.24
C TYR A 177 9.82 -0.95 -1.27
N VAL A 178 10.85 -0.85 -2.10
CA VAL A 178 10.84 0.05 -3.26
C VAL A 178 10.46 -0.76 -4.48
N LEU A 179 9.17 -0.90 -4.67
CA LEU A 179 8.57 -1.70 -5.74
C LEU A 179 7.20 -1.12 -6.07
N GLY A 180 6.99 -0.74 -7.32
CA GLY A 180 5.78 -0.06 -7.77
C GLY A 180 4.85 -0.94 -8.59
N GLY A 181 3.77 -0.33 -9.07
CA GLY A 181 2.87 -0.90 -10.07
C GLY A 181 2.24 -2.24 -9.70
N MET A 182 1.79 -2.93 -10.73
CA MET A 182 1.13 -4.23 -10.62
C MET A 182 2.05 -5.29 -9.99
N GLN A 183 3.36 -5.22 -10.24
CA GLN A 183 4.33 -6.14 -9.67
C GLN A 183 4.45 -6.01 -8.15
N GLY A 184 4.36 -4.80 -7.61
CA GLY A 184 4.35 -4.57 -6.16
C GLY A 184 3.08 -5.10 -5.51
N VAL A 185 1.92 -4.83 -6.10
CA VAL A 185 0.62 -5.31 -5.62
C VAL A 185 0.54 -6.83 -5.73
N GLY A 186 0.95 -7.42 -6.87
CA GLY A 186 0.97 -8.86 -7.08
C GLY A 186 1.91 -9.60 -6.12
N ALA A 187 3.11 -9.03 -5.87
CA ALA A 187 4.05 -9.60 -4.90
C ALA A 187 3.50 -9.62 -3.48
N MET A 188 2.78 -8.57 -3.06
CA MET A 188 2.13 -8.55 -1.74
C MET A 188 0.95 -9.51 -1.66
N ALA A 189 0.18 -9.68 -2.74
CA ALA A 189 -1.01 -10.54 -2.77
C ALA A 189 -0.66 -12.03 -2.79
N ILE A 190 0.28 -12.43 -3.65
CA ILE A 190 0.62 -13.84 -3.93
C ILE A 190 1.77 -14.29 -3.03
N GLY A 191 2.70 -13.38 -2.74
CA GLY A 191 3.98 -13.68 -2.12
C GLY A 191 5.05 -14.06 -3.15
N THR A 192 6.31 -13.93 -2.74
CA THR A 192 7.50 -14.35 -3.50
C THR A 192 8.53 -14.95 -2.54
N GLN A 193 9.73 -15.24 -3.03
CA GLN A 193 10.81 -15.74 -2.17
C GLN A 193 11.24 -14.73 -1.09
N THR A 194 11.11 -13.42 -1.39
CA THR A 194 11.54 -12.35 -0.48
C THR A 194 10.39 -11.56 0.15
N ILE A 195 9.17 -11.67 -0.38
CA ILE A 195 8.00 -10.97 0.11
C ILE A 195 6.94 -11.98 0.55
N ARG A 196 6.69 -12.09 1.85
CA ARG A 196 5.60 -12.93 2.34
C ARG A 196 4.25 -12.28 2.00
N PRO A 197 3.23 -13.04 1.59
CA PRO A 197 1.93 -12.49 1.26
C PRO A 197 1.28 -11.80 2.46
N VAL A 198 0.31 -10.96 2.17
CA VAL A 198 -0.51 -10.24 3.16
C VAL A 198 -1.97 -10.66 3.05
N ASP A 199 -2.74 -10.42 4.12
CA ASP A 199 -4.16 -10.81 4.16
C ASP A 199 -5.05 -9.77 3.47
N ILE A 200 -4.63 -8.52 3.45
CA ILE A 200 -5.37 -7.40 2.81
C ILE A 200 -4.40 -6.41 2.18
N LEU A 201 -4.83 -5.83 1.07
CA LEU A 201 -4.14 -4.75 0.37
C LEU A 201 -4.92 -3.46 0.53
N VAL A 202 -4.23 -2.37 0.85
CA VAL A 202 -4.81 -1.04 0.96
C VAL A 202 -3.96 -0.03 0.19
N GLY A 203 -4.61 0.92 -0.46
CA GLY A 203 -3.95 1.96 -1.22
C GLY A 203 -4.82 2.48 -2.35
N PRO A 204 -4.48 3.63 -2.94
CA PRO A 204 -5.13 4.11 -4.15
C PRO A 204 -4.71 3.28 -5.35
N GLY A 205 -5.68 2.90 -6.19
CA GLY A 205 -5.52 2.11 -7.41
C GLY A 205 -6.25 2.70 -8.60
#